data_aacb40819dbefc0fb55a930b708193ed
#
_entry.id   aacb40819dbefc0fb55a930b708193ed
#
_cell.length_a   1.000
_cell.length_b   1.000
_cell.length_c   1.000
_cell.angle_alpha   90.00
_cell.angle_beta   90.00
_cell.angle_gamma   90.00
#
_symmetry.space_group_name_H-M   'P 1'
#
loop_
_entity.id
_entity.type
_entity.pdbx_description
1 polymer ?
#
loop_
_entity_poly.entity_id
_entity_poly.type
_entity_poly.pdbx_seq_one_letter_code
_entity_poly.pdbx_strand_id
1 'polypeptide(L)'
;MKRKVRFVQYGCGKMSRYLMRYAIGKGAELQAAFDTNPDITGKDVSEIIGNGFPAIGISVSPAEKAGALIKELKPDVCIIATRSTVAELEDIFTICAKNGVNAITTCEEALYPWNSSPELTARLDKLAKEGGCTLTGVGYCDLLWGTMVTNLAGSSFKITTINGSSWYNVEDYGIALAEGHGAGLSHEEFVEEIGKYNDISSEEQIKLVESGEYVPSYMWNQNGWLASKMGLHVTSQKQECLPTTWDKDLDSSTLGMTIKAGDPTGMRAVVTTETEEGIKFVTECVGKVFGPEEYDKNEWTISGEPETTAIVNRPATVELTCAIIVNRIPQLIDAPAGYVSTDRYPDNFYCEKDLNEYVTSM
;
A
#
# COMPACT_ATOMS: atom_id res chain seq x y z
N MET A 1 -7.15 26.91 -21.54
CA MET A 1 -6.56 26.19 -20.40
C MET A 1 -7.37 24.92 -20.19
N LYS A 2 -6.72 23.79 -19.93
CA LYS A 2 -7.43 22.56 -19.52
C LYS A 2 -8.16 22.80 -18.21
N ARG A 3 -9.33 22.18 -18.00
CA ARG A 3 -10.02 22.26 -16.70
C ARG A 3 -9.19 21.59 -15.62
N LYS A 4 -9.40 21.96 -14.38
CA LYS A 4 -8.73 21.33 -13.24
C LYS A 4 -9.19 19.87 -13.05
N VAL A 5 -8.32 19.04 -12.48
CA VAL A 5 -8.69 17.71 -12.01
C VAL A 5 -9.65 17.85 -10.83
N ARG A 6 -10.80 17.17 -10.88
CA ARG A 6 -11.80 17.14 -9.79
C ARG A 6 -11.68 15.82 -9.04
N PHE A 7 -11.62 15.88 -7.73
CA PHE A 7 -11.52 14.68 -6.93
C PHE A 7 -12.47 14.66 -5.74
N VAL A 8 -12.75 13.47 -5.24
CA VAL A 8 -13.41 13.23 -3.96
C VAL A 8 -12.47 12.44 -3.06
N GLN A 9 -12.55 12.68 -1.74
CA GLN A 9 -11.80 11.94 -0.73
C GLN A 9 -12.72 10.97 0.00
N TYR A 10 -12.39 9.68 0.01
CA TYR A 10 -13.08 8.65 0.77
C TYR A 10 -12.18 8.12 1.91
N GLY A 11 -12.61 8.34 3.16
CA GLY A 11 -11.79 8.20 4.35
C GLY A 11 -11.02 9.49 4.69
N CYS A 12 -11.32 10.08 5.85
CA CYS A 12 -10.78 11.36 6.32
C CYS A 12 -9.89 11.21 7.57
N GLY A 13 -9.15 10.10 7.65
CA GLY A 13 -8.21 9.79 8.73
C GLY A 13 -6.84 10.47 8.59
N LYS A 14 -5.81 9.88 9.24
CA LYS A 14 -4.44 10.41 9.32
C LYS A 14 -3.82 10.69 7.94
N MET A 15 -3.99 9.79 6.97
CA MET A 15 -3.41 9.90 5.62
C MET A 15 -4.09 10.99 4.78
N SER A 16 -5.40 11.11 4.88
CA SER A 16 -6.22 11.99 4.03
C SER A 16 -5.88 13.48 4.18
N ARG A 17 -5.40 13.90 5.35
CA ARG A 17 -4.93 15.28 5.58
C ARG A 17 -3.81 15.68 4.61
N TYR A 18 -2.88 14.76 4.36
CA TYR A 18 -1.78 14.97 3.41
C TYR A 18 -2.28 14.83 1.96
N LEU A 19 -3.10 13.81 1.67
CA LEU A 19 -3.66 13.58 0.33
C LEU A 19 -4.42 14.80 -0.17
N MET A 20 -5.38 15.32 0.63
CA MET A 20 -6.16 16.49 0.26
C MET A 20 -5.28 17.73 0.13
N ARG A 21 -4.39 17.97 1.10
CA ARG A 21 -3.47 19.12 1.05
C ARG A 21 -2.58 19.08 -0.20
N TYR A 22 -2.02 17.91 -0.54
CA TYR A 22 -1.12 17.78 -1.69
C TYR A 22 -1.88 17.89 -3.00
N ALA A 23 -3.05 17.25 -3.13
CA ALA A 23 -3.86 17.33 -4.35
C ALA A 23 -4.33 18.76 -4.61
N ILE A 24 -4.84 19.45 -3.59
CA ILE A 24 -5.24 20.87 -3.69
C ILE A 24 -4.02 21.75 -4.03
N GLY A 25 -2.88 21.52 -3.37
CA GLY A 25 -1.62 22.22 -3.63
C GLY A 25 -1.08 22.01 -5.04
N LYS A 26 -1.49 20.95 -5.74
CA LYS A 26 -1.23 20.65 -7.15
C LYS A 26 -2.41 21.00 -8.07
N GLY A 27 -3.23 21.96 -7.67
CA GLY A 27 -4.27 22.55 -8.50
C GLY A 27 -5.54 21.72 -8.67
N ALA A 28 -5.68 20.55 -8.01
CA ALA A 28 -6.91 19.77 -8.06
C ALA A 28 -8.03 20.40 -7.23
N GLU A 29 -9.28 20.16 -7.61
CA GLU A 29 -10.47 20.67 -6.94
C GLU A 29 -11.18 19.54 -6.17
N LEU A 30 -11.20 19.66 -4.84
CA LEU A 30 -12.00 18.78 -4.00
C LEU A 30 -13.49 19.07 -4.24
N GLN A 31 -14.28 18.02 -4.49
CA GLN A 31 -15.73 18.14 -4.71
C GLN A 31 -16.54 17.65 -3.52
N ALA A 32 -16.07 16.63 -2.81
CA ALA A 32 -16.69 16.08 -1.61
C ALA A 32 -15.67 15.28 -0.80
N ALA A 33 -15.96 15.06 0.47
CA ALA A 33 -15.22 14.18 1.35
C ALA A 33 -16.18 13.31 2.16
N PHE A 34 -15.79 12.06 2.44
CA PHE A 34 -16.64 11.06 3.08
C PHE A 34 -15.90 10.34 4.20
N ASP A 35 -16.60 10.07 5.31
CA ASP A 35 -16.09 9.23 6.38
C ASP A 35 -17.24 8.52 7.12
N THR A 36 -16.91 7.44 7.82
CA THR A 36 -17.83 6.71 8.70
C THR A 36 -17.81 7.25 10.13
N ASN A 37 -16.79 8.03 10.52
CA ASN A 37 -16.63 8.56 11.85
C ASN A 37 -17.58 9.75 12.09
N PRO A 38 -18.57 9.64 13.01
CA PRO A 38 -19.51 10.71 13.30
C PRO A 38 -18.84 11.96 13.91
N ASP A 39 -17.68 11.81 14.56
CA ASP A 39 -17.00 12.92 15.23
C ASP A 39 -16.40 13.94 14.25
N ILE A 40 -16.18 13.55 13.01
CA ILE A 40 -15.64 14.42 11.96
C ILE A 40 -16.66 14.75 10.87
N THR A 41 -17.77 14.01 10.80
CA THR A 41 -18.88 14.31 9.89
C THR A 41 -19.45 15.70 10.19
N GLY A 42 -19.64 16.50 9.14
CA GLY A 42 -20.15 17.89 9.23
C GLY A 42 -19.04 18.94 9.44
N LYS A 43 -17.81 18.54 9.81
CA LYS A 43 -16.67 19.49 9.89
C LYS A 43 -16.23 19.90 8.49
N ASP A 44 -15.78 21.15 8.34
CA ASP A 44 -15.12 21.60 7.12
C ASP A 44 -13.82 20.78 6.91
N VAL A 45 -13.55 20.43 5.66
CA VAL A 45 -12.36 19.64 5.30
C VAL A 45 -11.06 20.32 5.73
N SER A 46 -11.03 21.66 5.80
CA SER A 46 -9.88 22.41 6.31
C SER A 46 -9.51 22.05 7.76
N GLU A 47 -10.49 21.69 8.59
CA GLU A 47 -10.26 21.24 9.97
C GLU A 47 -9.56 19.87 9.99
N ILE A 48 -9.88 19.00 9.03
CA ILE A 48 -9.22 17.69 8.86
C ILE A 48 -7.77 17.86 8.37
N ILE A 49 -7.55 18.73 7.39
CA ILE A 49 -6.22 19.07 6.89
C ILE A 49 -5.38 19.69 8.01
N GLY A 50 -5.98 20.56 8.83
CA GLY A 50 -5.33 21.18 9.99
C GLY A 50 -4.28 22.24 9.62
N ASN A 51 -3.42 22.58 10.58
CA ASN A 51 -2.32 23.53 10.40
C ASN A 51 -2.74 24.92 9.86
N GLY A 52 -3.94 25.39 10.18
CA GLY A 52 -4.44 26.67 9.71
C GLY A 52 -4.80 26.71 8.22
N PHE A 53 -5.09 25.57 7.63
CA PHE A 53 -5.50 25.50 6.23
C PHE A 53 -6.78 26.33 6.02
N PRO A 54 -6.86 27.15 4.95
CA PRO A 54 -8.03 28.01 4.70
C PRO A 54 -9.32 27.19 4.56
N ALA A 55 -10.44 27.72 5.04
CA ALA A 55 -11.74 27.09 4.88
C ALA A 55 -12.05 26.83 3.40
N ILE A 56 -12.48 25.61 3.09
CA ILE A 56 -12.78 25.16 1.72
C ILE A 56 -14.29 25.32 1.45
N GLY A 57 -15.12 25.27 2.48
CA GLY A 57 -16.59 25.29 2.35
C GLY A 57 -17.19 23.94 1.97
N ILE A 58 -16.41 22.87 2.09
CA ILE A 58 -16.84 21.48 1.87
C ILE A 58 -16.80 20.76 3.21
N SER A 59 -17.97 20.29 3.67
CA SER A 59 -18.06 19.49 4.89
C SER A 59 -17.90 18.00 4.60
N VAL A 60 -17.27 17.28 5.54
CA VAL A 60 -17.20 15.81 5.50
C VAL A 60 -18.62 15.24 5.58
N SER A 61 -19.01 14.45 4.58
CA SER A 61 -20.30 13.76 4.50
C SER A 61 -20.21 12.34 5.06
N PRO A 62 -21.32 11.79 5.59
CA PRO A 62 -21.39 10.37 5.91
C PRO A 62 -21.08 9.48 4.70
N ALA A 63 -20.33 8.39 4.92
CA ALA A 63 -19.89 7.49 3.84
C ALA A 63 -21.05 6.91 3.01
N GLU A 64 -22.21 6.71 3.62
CA GLU A 64 -23.44 6.21 2.96
C GLU A 64 -23.94 7.13 1.84
N LYS A 65 -23.54 8.40 1.85
CA LYS A 65 -23.89 9.36 0.80
C LYS A 65 -22.96 9.30 -0.42
N ALA A 66 -21.83 8.57 -0.31
CA ALA A 66 -20.80 8.54 -1.35
C ALA A 66 -21.36 8.12 -2.72
N GLY A 67 -22.15 7.05 -2.78
CA GLY A 67 -22.72 6.56 -4.03
C GLY A 67 -23.57 7.59 -4.77
N ALA A 68 -24.43 8.32 -4.04
CA ALA A 68 -25.27 9.36 -4.61
C ALA A 68 -24.47 10.57 -5.10
N LEU A 69 -23.55 11.07 -4.25
CA LEU A 69 -22.75 12.25 -4.57
C LEU A 69 -21.72 11.98 -5.67
N ILE A 70 -21.08 10.83 -5.70
CA ILE A 70 -20.14 10.43 -6.77
C ILE A 70 -20.87 10.38 -8.12
N LYS A 71 -22.10 9.82 -8.14
CA LYS A 71 -22.94 9.79 -9.34
C LYS A 71 -23.33 11.18 -9.82
N GLU A 72 -23.66 12.09 -8.92
CA GLU A 72 -24.05 13.48 -9.23
C GLU A 72 -22.87 14.32 -9.69
N LEU A 73 -21.78 14.32 -8.92
CA LEU A 73 -20.62 15.17 -9.11
C LEU A 73 -19.73 14.72 -10.28
N LYS A 74 -19.69 13.40 -10.55
CA LYS A 74 -18.82 12.79 -11.57
C LYS A 74 -17.37 13.33 -11.49
N PRO A 75 -16.69 13.12 -10.36
CA PRO A 75 -15.29 13.53 -10.23
C PRO A 75 -14.41 12.74 -11.20
N ASP A 76 -13.23 13.24 -11.49
CA ASP A 76 -12.25 12.51 -12.30
C ASP A 76 -11.61 11.37 -11.53
N VAL A 77 -11.47 11.56 -10.19
CA VAL A 77 -10.78 10.61 -9.30
C VAL A 77 -11.46 10.55 -7.93
N CYS A 78 -11.61 9.34 -7.40
CA CYS A 78 -11.87 9.06 -5.99
C CYS A 78 -10.55 8.62 -5.34
N ILE A 79 -10.07 9.39 -4.35
CA ILE A 79 -8.90 9.01 -3.53
C ILE A 79 -9.44 8.30 -2.29
N ILE A 80 -8.99 7.05 -2.07
CA ILE A 80 -9.49 6.19 -1.00
C ILE A 80 -8.37 5.94 0.02
N ALA A 81 -8.62 6.25 1.30
CA ALA A 81 -7.67 6.06 2.38
C ALA A 81 -8.37 5.53 3.64
N THR A 82 -8.77 4.24 3.62
CA THR A 82 -9.59 3.65 4.70
C THR A 82 -9.04 2.35 5.25
N ARG A 83 -8.83 1.34 4.43
CA ARG A 83 -8.57 -0.06 4.79
C ARG A 83 -7.35 -0.60 4.05
N SER A 84 -6.88 -1.79 4.45
CA SER A 84 -5.65 -2.41 3.93
C SER A 84 -5.91 -3.64 3.04
N THR A 85 -7.15 -4.11 2.93
CA THR A 85 -7.53 -5.21 2.04
C THR A 85 -8.50 -4.79 0.94
N VAL A 86 -8.39 -5.43 -0.23
CA VAL A 86 -9.27 -5.12 -1.39
C VAL A 86 -10.71 -5.54 -1.12
N ALA A 87 -10.92 -6.60 -0.33
CA ALA A 87 -12.25 -7.05 0.07
C ALA A 87 -13.00 -5.98 0.86
N GLU A 88 -12.32 -5.25 1.75
CA GLU A 88 -12.93 -4.15 2.50
C GLU A 88 -13.20 -2.91 1.62
N LEU A 89 -12.61 -2.82 0.44
CA LEU A 89 -12.81 -1.73 -0.53
C LEU A 89 -13.78 -2.09 -1.66
N GLU A 90 -14.32 -3.32 -1.69
CA GLU A 90 -15.18 -3.78 -2.81
C GLU A 90 -16.34 -2.83 -3.06
N ASP A 91 -17.02 -2.35 -2.02
CA ASP A 91 -18.17 -1.46 -2.13
C ASP A 91 -17.81 -0.13 -2.79
N ILE A 92 -16.76 0.56 -2.31
CA ILE A 92 -16.39 1.88 -2.86
C ILE A 92 -15.78 1.74 -4.26
N PHE A 93 -15.00 0.71 -4.55
CA PHE A 93 -14.52 0.43 -5.89
C PHE A 93 -15.69 0.14 -6.85
N THR A 94 -16.69 -0.62 -6.41
CA THR A 94 -17.91 -0.89 -7.20
C THR A 94 -18.69 0.38 -7.47
N ILE A 95 -18.83 1.27 -6.49
CA ILE A 95 -19.47 2.58 -6.66
C ILE A 95 -18.72 3.41 -7.72
N CYS A 96 -17.41 3.50 -7.62
CA CYS A 96 -16.59 4.23 -8.58
C CYS A 96 -16.73 3.64 -9.99
N ALA A 97 -16.54 2.33 -10.13
CA ALA A 97 -16.64 1.62 -11.39
C ALA A 97 -18.00 1.81 -12.09
N LYS A 98 -19.10 1.62 -11.37
CA LYS A 98 -20.47 1.80 -11.92
C LYS A 98 -20.78 3.24 -12.34
N ASN A 99 -20.04 4.22 -11.84
CA ASN A 99 -20.23 5.64 -12.17
C ASN A 99 -19.16 6.19 -13.13
N GLY A 100 -18.24 5.35 -13.61
CA GLY A 100 -17.18 5.74 -14.54
C GLY A 100 -16.15 6.69 -13.90
N VAL A 101 -15.86 6.53 -12.60
CA VAL A 101 -14.95 7.36 -11.83
C VAL A 101 -13.68 6.57 -11.54
N ASN A 102 -12.51 7.10 -11.89
CA ASN A 102 -11.24 6.48 -11.56
C ASN A 102 -11.04 6.44 -10.04
N ALA A 103 -10.44 5.38 -9.53
CA ALA A 103 -10.17 5.26 -8.09
C ALA A 103 -8.73 4.85 -7.82
N ILE A 104 -8.12 5.54 -6.85
CA ILE A 104 -6.76 5.31 -6.37
C ILE A 104 -6.78 5.17 -4.85
N THR A 105 -6.09 4.16 -4.32
CA THR A 105 -6.12 3.87 -2.89
C THR A 105 -4.74 3.69 -2.28
N THR A 106 -4.64 3.99 -0.98
CA THR A 106 -3.47 3.69 -0.12
C THR A 106 -3.43 2.23 0.33
N CYS A 107 -4.44 1.42 0.03
CA CYS A 107 -4.51 0.02 0.41
C CYS A 107 -3.32 -0.75 -0.17
N GLU A 108 -2.52 -1.36 0.67
CA GLU A 108 -1.30 -2.04 0.27
C GLU A 108 -1.57 -3.28 -0.57
N GLU A 109 -2.59 -4.06 -0.23
CA GLU A 109 -3.00 -5.22 -1.05
C GLU A 109 -3.38 -4.80 -2.47
N ALA A 110 -4.00 -3.64 -2.61
CA ALA A 110 -4.47 -3.12 -3.90
C ALA A 110 -3.35 -2.78 -4.89
N LEU A 111 -2.08 -2.75 -4.45
CA LEU A 111 -0.94 -2.56 -5.35
C LEU A 111 -0.86 -3.65 -6.44
N TYR A 112 -1.06 -4.92 -6.03
CA TYR A 112 -1.06 -6.06 -6.95
C TYR A 112 -1.98 -7.20 -6.44
N PRO A 113 -3.30 -6.99 -6.36
CA PRO A 113 -4.22 -7.95 -5.73
C PRO A 113 -4.46 -9.21 -6.58
N TRP A 114 -3.94 -9.26 -7.80
CA TRP A 114 -3.92 -10.48 -8.62
C TRP A 114 -3.21 -11.65 -7.92
N ASN A 115 -2.34 -11.34 -6.96
CA ASN A 115 -1.53 -12.30 -6.23
C ASN A 115 -2.17 -12.80 -4.92
N SER A 116 -3.21 -12.12 -4.43
CA SER A 116 -3.88 -12.46 -3.16
C SER A 116 -5.40 -12.64 -3.30
N SER A 117 -6.04 -11.88 -4.17
CA SER A 117 -7.49 -11.84 -4.34
C SER A 117 -7.89 -11.85 -5.83
N PRO A 118 -7.45 -12.87 -6.62
CA PRO A 118 -7.58 -12.87 -8.09
C PRO A 118 -9.04 -12.83 -8.55
N GLU A 119 -9.95 -13.55 -7.90
CA GLU A 119 -11.37 -13.58 -8.29
C GLU A 119 -12.05 -12.22 -8.07
N LEU A 120 -11.83 -11.60 -6.91
CA LEU A 120 -12.36 -10.27 -6.61
C LEU A 120 -11.78 -9.23 -7.56
N THR A 121 -10.48 -9.29 -7.80
CA THR A 121 -9.79 -8.39 -8.74
C THR A 121 -10.35 -8.51 -10.16
N ALA A 122 -10.60 -9.73 -10.63
CA ALA A 122 -11.22 -9.96 -11.94
C ALA A 122 -12.66 -9.40 -12.03
N ARG A 123 -13.44 -9.49 -10.95
CA ARG A 123 -14.77 -8.86 -10.90
C ARG A 123 -14.68 -7.33 -10.97
N LEU A 124 -13.78 -6.73 -10.19
CA LEU A 124 -13.54 -5.28 -10.19
C LEU A 124 -13.00 -4.79 -11.53
N ASP A 125 -12.07 -5.53 -12.14
CA ASP A 125 -11.54 -5.25 -13.48
C ASP A 125 -12.65 -5.20 -14.54
N LYS A 126 -13.55 -6.20 -14.53
CA LYS A 126 -14.70 -6.23 -15.44
C LYS A 126 -15.61 -5.02 -15.22
N LEU A 127 -15.96 -4.71 -13.98
CA LEU A 127 -16.82 -3.55 -13.66
C LEU A 127 -16.18 -2.23 -14.09
N ALA A 128 -14.89 -2.06 -13.89
CA ALA A 128 -14.15 -0.87 -14.28
C ALA A 128 -14.08 -0.72 -15.81
N LYS A 129 -13.88 -1.82 -16.55
CA LYS A 129 -13.95 -1.85 -18.02
C LYS A 129 -15.32 -1.46 -18.54
N GLU A 130 -16.39 -2.01 -17.94
CA GLU A 130 -17.78 -1.66 -18.29
C GLU A 130 -18.09 -0.19 -17.99
N GLY A 131 -17.54 0.36 -16.91
CA GLY A 131 -17.71 1.77 -16.52
C GLY A 131 -16.79 2.74 -17.26
N GLY A 132 -15.79 2.26 -17.97
CA GLY A 132 -14.81 3.10 -18.68
C GLY A 132 -13.87 3.87 -17.74
N CYS A 133 -13.50 3.30 -16.60
CA CYS A 133 -12.60 3.91 -15.61
C CYS A 133 -11.52 2.95 -15.13
N THR A 134 -10.56 3.48 -14.39
CA THR A 134 -9.41 2.73 -13.88
C THR A 134 -9.43 2.66 -12.36
N LEU A 135 -9.19 1.46 -11.81
CA LEU A 135 -9.00 1.21 -10.39
C LEU A 135 -7.55 0.79 -10.14
N THR A 136 -6.92 1.30 -9.08
CA THR A 136 -5.54 0.97 -8.74
C THR A 136 -5.20 1.20 -7.27
N GLY A 137 -4.24 0.44 -6.75
CA GLY A 137 -3.56 0.72 -5.49
C GLY A 137 -2.20 1.36 -5.74
N VAL A 138 -1.83 2.33 -4.92
CA VAL A 138 -0.57 3.08 -5.02
C VAL A 138 -0.09 3.49 -3.64
N GLY A 139 1.18 3.71 -3.51
CA GLY A 139 1.76 4.25 -2.28
C GLY A 139 3.25 4.09 -2.22
N TYR A 140 3.76 4.04 -1.01
CA TYR A 140 5.17 3.83 -0.73
C TYR A 140 5.75 2.63 -1.50
N CYS A 141 5.00 1.51 -1.52
CA CYS A 141 5.39 0.26 -2.15
C CYS A 141 5.60 0.39 -3.67
N ASP A 142 4.75 1.18 -4.37
CA ASP A 142 4.85 1.40 -5.81
C ASP A 142 6.20 1.99 -6.21
N LEU A 143 6.67 3.00 -5.49
CA LEU A 143 7.92 3.67 -5.82
C LEU A 143 9.14 3.01 -5.17
N LEU A 144 9.14 2.85 -3.85
CA LEU A 144 10.35 2.50 -3.11
C LEU A 144 10.63 0.99 -3.04
N TRP A 145 9.60 0.17 -3.22
CA TRP A 145 9.76 -1.29 -3.32
C TRP A 145 9.59 -1.80 -4.76
N GLY A 146 9.00 -1.00 -5.63
CA GLY A 146 8.71 -1.35 -7.02
C GLY A 146 9.63 -0.63 -8.00
N THR A 147 9.25 0.58 -8.41
CA THR A 147 9.93 1.31 -9.50
C THR A 147 11.42 1.53 -9.24
N MET A 148 11.82 1.90 -8.01
CA MET A 148 13.22 2.06 -7.64
C MET A 148 13.99 0.74 -7.81
N VAL A 149 13.42 -0.37 -7.36
CA VAL A 149 14.06 -1.70 -7.45
C VAL A 149 14.20 -2.15 -8.89
N THR A 150 13.16 -2.00 -9.71
CA THR A 150 13.21 -2.40 -11.13
C THR A 150 14.14 -1.52 -11.94
N ASN A 151 14.22 -0.22 -11.64
CA ASN A 151 15.19 0.68 -12.27
C ASN A 151 16.63 0.31 -11.88
N LEU A 152 16.85 -0.05 -10.59
CA LEU A 152 18.15 -0.54 -10.14
C LEU A 152 18.53 -1.86 -10.83
N ALA A 153 17.57 -2.79 -10.95
CA ALA A 153 17.75 -4.07 -11.66
C ALA A 153 18.14 -3.86 -13.13
N GLY A 154 17.67 -2.77 -13.76
CA GLY A 154 18.06 -2.40 -15.12
C GLY A 154 19.56 -2.06 -15.30
N SER A 155 20.31 -1.90 -14.21
CA SER A 155 21.77 -1.71 -14.24
C SER A 155 22.59 -3.01 -14.18
N SER A 156 21.93 -4.18 -14.03
CA SER A 156 22.58 -5.48 -13.94
C SER A 156 22.62 -6.19 -15.28
N PHE A 157 23.72 -6.83 -15.59
CA PHE A 157 23.86 -7.73 -16.75
C PHE A 157 23.19 -9.08 -16.49
N LYS A 158 23.27 -9.57 -15.24
CA LYS A 158 22.67 -10.83 -14.80
C LYS A 158 22.17 -10.69 -13.38
N ILE A 159 20.95 -11.14 -13.13
CA ILE A 159 20.34 -11.19 -11.80
C ILE A 159 20.14 -12.66 -11.41
N THR A 160 20.44 -12.98 -10.16
CA THR A 160 20.15 -14.29 -9.56
C THR A 160 19.10 -14.16 -8.47
N THR A 161 19.22 -13.12 -7.62
CA THR A 161 18.30 -12.91 -6.51
C THR A 161 18.05 -11.43 -6.31
N ILE A 162 16.81 -11.07 -5.96
CA ILE A 162 16.43 -9.76 -5.46
C ILE A 162 16.05 -9.93 -3.99
N ASN A 163 16.85 -9.34 -3.12
CA ASN A 163 16.61 -9.34 -1.68
C ASN A 163 16.04 -7.98 -1.28
N GLY A 164 14.94 -7.97 -0.54
CA GLY A 164 14.30 -6.75 -0.05
C GLY A 164 13.96 -6.85 1.43
N SER A 165 14.19 -5.80 2.19
CA SER A 165 13.85 -5.73 3.61
C SER A 165 13.26 -4.37 3.95
N SER A 166 12.10 -4.34 4.59
CA SER A 166 11.45 -3.14 5.11
C SER A 166 11.26 -3.26 6.61
N TRP A 167 11.87 -2.34 7.35
CA TRP A 167 11.87 -2.31 8.81
C TRP A 167 11.01 -1.15 9.30
N TYR A 168 10.14 -1.42 10.28
CA TYR A 168 9.27 -0.43 10.90
C TYR A 168 9.00 -0.73 12.37
N ASN A 169 8.85 0.35 13.17
CA ASN A 169 8.48 0.21 14.56
C ASN A 169 6.97 -0.01 14.68
N VAL A 170 6.55 -1.19 15.19
CA VAL A 170 5.12 -1.52 15.37
C VAL A 170 4.41 -0.58 16.35
N GLU A 171 5.14 0.04 17.29
CA GLU A 171 4.57 0.95 18.27
C GLU A 171 4.00 2.23 17.63
N ASP A 172 4.55 2.68 16.48
CA ASP A 172 4.07 3.87 15.76
C ASP A 172 2.68 3.70 15.15
N TYR A 173 2.21 2.44 15.07
CA TYR A 173 0.93 2.05 14.49
C TYR A 173 -0.09 1.55 15.52
N GLY A 174 0.31 1.42 16.79
CA GLY A 174 -0.56 1.09 17.91
C GLY A 174 -0.56 -0.39 18.33
N ILE A 175 -1.26 -0.67 19.44
CA ILE A 175 -1.21 -1.95 20.13
C ILE A 175 -1.61 -3.14 19.25
N ALA A 176 -2.65 -2.98 18.44
CA ALA A 176 -3.16 -4.07 17.58
C ALA A 176 -2.11 -4.55 16.56
N LEU A 177 -1.24 -3.63 16.05
CA LEU A 177 -0.16 -4.03 15.16
C LEU A 177 0.96 -4.73 15.93
N ALA A 178 1.33 -4.23 17.11
CA ALA A 178 2.36 -4.83 17.95
C ALA A 178 1.98 -6.27 18.36
N GLU A 179 0.75 -6.47 18.85
CA GLU A 179 0.20 -7.80 19.17
C GLU A 179 0.13 -8.70 17.93
N GLY A 180 -0.39 -8.20 16.82
CA GLY A 180 -0.46 -8.95 15.55
C GLY A 180 0.90 -9.35 14.96
N HIS A 181 1.99 -8.74 15.43
CA HIS A 181 3.37 -9.10 15.08
C HIS A 181 4.02 -10.01 16.13
N GLY A 182 3.28 -10.40 17.17
CA GLY A 182 3.76 -11.31 18.21
C GLY A 182 4.76 -10.67 19.18
N ALA A 183 4.78 -9.34 19.30
CA ALA A 183 5.63 -8.66 20.26
C ALA A 183 5.18 -8.95 21.70
N GLY A 184 6.11 -9.43 22.54
CA GLY A 184 5.85 -9.78 23.93
C GLY A 184 5.30 -11.20 24.16
N LEU A 185 5.08 -11.99 23.11
CA LEU A 185 4.75 -13.42 23.23
C LEU A 185 5.98 -14.23 23.69
N SER A 186 5.76 -15.39 24.26
CA SER A 186 6.80 -16.41 24.38
C SER A 186 7.11 -17.03 23.00
N HIS A 187 8.23 -17.74 22.88
CA HIS A 187 8.57 -18.45 21.63
C HIS A 187 7.53 -19.51 21.25
N GLU A 188 6.94 -20.18 22.22
CA GLU A 188 5.91 -21.22 21.99
C GLU A 188 4.63 -20.57 21.46
N GLU A 189 4.14 -19.52 22.11
CA GLU A 189 2.97 -18.76 21.68
C GLU A 189 3.20 -18.14 20.29
N PHE A 190 4.39 -17.62 20.02
CA PHE A 190 4.73 -17.07 18.69
C PHE A 190 4.58 -18.13 17.59
N VAL A 191 5.07 -19.34 17.81
CA VAL A 191 4.93 -20.45 16.83
C VAL A 191 3.46 -20.81 16.62
N GLU A 192 2.67 -20.88 17.70
CA GLU A 192 1.26 -21.25 17.63
C GLU A 192 0.38 -20.19 16.98
N GLU A 193 0.63 -18.92 17.25
CA GLU A 193 -0.24 -17.81 16.78
C GLU A 193 0.23 -17.19 15.47
N ILE A 194 1.53 -16.88 15.36
CA ILE A 194 2.12 -16.16 14.23
C ILE A 194 2.72 -17.11 13.20
N GLY A 195 3.45 -18.13 13.68
CA GLY A 195 4.16 -19.10 12.84
C GLY A 195 3.31 -20.26 12.32
N LYS A 196 2.03 -20.34 12.67
CA LYS A 196 1.14 -21.51 12.43
C LYS A 196 1.06 -22.00 10.98
N TYR A 197 1.39 -21.14 10.01
CA TYR A 197 1.38 -21.48 8.58
C TYR A 197 2.77 -21.71 7.98
N ASN A 198 3.83 -21.74 8.80
CA ASN A 198 5.20 -21.91 8.30
C ASN A 198 5.46 -23.29 7.70
N ASP A 199 4.82 -24.34 8.28
CA ASP A 199 5.09 -25.74 7.93
C ASP A 199 4.22 -26.29 6.79
N ILE A 200 3.27 -25.50 6.27
CA ILE A 200 2.43 -25.92 5.12
C ILE A 200 3.16 -25.73 3.79
N SER A 201 2.69 -26.41 2.74
CA SER A 201 3.24 -26.27 1.39
C SER A 201 2.93 -24.90 0.79
N SER A 202 3.70 -24.50 -0.23
CA SER A 202 3.45 -23.27 -1.02
C SER A 202 2.05 -23.28 -1.63
N GLU A 203 1.62 -24.40 -2.22
CA GLU A 203 0.31 -24.55 -2.85
C GLU A 203 -0.84 -24.42 -1.84
N GLU A 204 -0.66 -24.94 -0.65
CA GLU A 204 -1.65 -24.84 0.42
C GLU A 204 -1.73 -23.41 0.95
N GLN A 205 -0.57 -22.75 1.12
CA GLN A 205 -0.54 -21.37 1.58
C GLN A 205 -1.17 -20.40 0.55
N ILE A 206 -0.91 -20.59 -0.76
CA ILE A 206 -1.55 -19.83 -1.83
C ILE A 206 -3.09 -19.96 -1.74
N LYS A 207 -3.62 -21.17 -1.54
CA LYS A 207 -5.07 -21.37 -1.41
C LYS A 207 -5.66 -20.63 -0.21
N LEU A 208 -4.97 -20.65 0.94
CA LEU A 208 -5.41 -19.93 2.14
C LEU A 208 -5.38 -18.40 1.93
N VAL A 209 -4.40 -17.89 1.17
CA VAL A 209 -4.34 -16.48 0.80
C VAL A 209 -5.50 -16.11 -0.13
N GLU A 210 -5.74 -16.88 -1.18
CA GLU A 210 -6.81 -16.63 -2.15
C GLU A 210 -8.21 -16.75 -1.54
N SER A 211 -8.40 -17.63 -0.54
CA SER A 211 -9.66 -17.73 0.21
C SER A 211 -9.86 -16.62 1.25
N GLY A 212 -8.82 -15.84 1.56
CA GLY A 212 -8.83 -14.81 2.60
C GLY A 212 -8.68 -15.37 4.03
N GLU A 213 -8.41 -16.67 4.18
CA GLU A 213 -8.15 -17.29 5.50
C GLU A 213 -6.76 -16.94 6.05
N TYR A 214 -5.83 -16.59 5.18
CA TYR A 214 -4.52 -16.10 5.54
C TYR A 214 -4.21 -14.77 4.85
N VAL A 215 -3.93 -13.74 5.63
CA VAL A 215 -3.51 -12.42 5.13
C VAL A 215 -1.98 -12.36 5.22
N PRO A 216 -1.25 -12.45 4.10
CA PRO A 216 0.20 -12.39 4.10
C PRO A 216 0.70 -10.95 4.28
N SER A 217 2.02 -10.80 4.50
CA SER A 217 2.65 -9.49 4.48
C SER A 217 2.58 -8.84 3.09
N TYR A 218 2.74 -7.53 3.04
CA TYR A 218 2.68 -6.76 1.79
C TYR A 218 3.73 -7.18 0.75
N MET A 219 4.81 -7.84 1.17
CA MET A 219 5.82 -8.40 0.27
C MET A 219 5.27 -9.52 -0.63
N TRP A 220 4.17 -10.17 -0.21
CA TRP A 220 3.48 -11.16 -1.04
C TRP A 220 3.01 -10.54 -2.37
N ASN A 221 2.30 -9.45 -2.30
CA ASN A 221 1.79 -8.73 -3.47
C ASN A 221 2.90 -7.94 -4.17
N GLN A 222 3.88 -7.44 -3.42
CA GLN A 222 5.04 -6.76 -3.97
C GLN A 222 5.89 -7.66 -4.88
N ASN A 223 6.10 -8.91 -4.51
CA ASN A 223 6.85 -9.86 -5.34
C ASN A 223 6.10 -10.16 -6.64
N GLY A 224 4.78 -10.28 -6.60
CA GLY A 224 3.96 -10.40 -7.81
C GLY A 224 4.06 -9.16 -8.71
N TRP A 225 4.02 -7.96 -8.12
CA TRP A 225 4.24 -6.71 -8.85
C TRP A 225 5.61 -6.64 -9.52
N LEU A 226 6.68 -6.99 -8.78
CA LEU A 226 8.05 -7.01 -9.30
C LEU A 226 8.20 -8.01 -10.45
N ALA A 227 7.70 -9.23 -10.27
CA ALA A 227 7.72 -10.25 -11.30
C ALA A 227 6.99 -9.79 -12.56
N SER A 228 5.78 -9.23 -12.42
CA SER A 228 5.00 -8.70 -13.54
C SER A 228 5.72 -7.55 -14.26
N LYS A 229 6.28 -6.58 -13.52
CA LYS A 229 7.01 -5.43 -14.09
C LYS A 229 8.26 -5.87 -14.86
N MET A 230 8.94 -6.92 -14.38
CA MET A 230 10.15 -7.48 -14.99
C MET A 230 9.85 -8.51 -16.09
N GLY A 231 8.59 -8.88 -16.30
CA GLY A 231 8.20 -9.90 -17.28
C GLY A 231 8.60 -11.34 -16.88
N LEU A 232 8.63 -11.61 -15.56
CA LEU A 232 8.99 -12.91 -15.00
C LEU A 232 7.73 -13.73 -14.66
N HIS A 233 7.83 -15.06 -14.70
CA HIS A 233 6.74 -15.99 -14.43
C HIS A 233 6.94 -16.68 -13.09
N VAL A 234 6.08 -16.35 -12.11
CA VAL A 234 6.13 -16.95 -10.78
C VAL A 234 5.72 -18.42 -10.83
N THR A 235 6.54 -19.30 -10.25
CA THR A 235 6.29 -20.75 -10.16
C THR A 235 5.88 -21.17 -8.75
N SER A 236 6.38 -20.50 -7.72
CA SER A 236 6.00 -20.75 -6.34
C SER A 236 6.17 -19.49 -5.48
N GLN A 237 5.39 -19.41 -4.43
CA GLN A 237 5.50 -18.34 -3.45
C GLN A 237 5.15 -18.87 -2.06
N LYS A 238 5.97 -18.54 -1.07
CA LYS A 238 5.79 -18.97 0.30
C LYS A 238 6.20 -17.85 1.26
N GLN A 239 5.45 -17.69 2.35
CA GLN A 239 5.80 -16.82 3.46
C GLN A 239 6.14 -17.63 4.69
N GLU A 240 7.17 -17.20 5.41
CA GLU A 240 7.52 -17.71 6.75
C GLU A 240 7.58 -16.53 7.72
N CYS A 241 6.91 -16.66 8.86
CA CYS A 241 6.93 -15.69 9.95
C CYS A 241 7.91 -16.15 11.02
N LEU A 242 8.98 -15.41 11.21
CA LEU A 242 10.07 -15.70 12.14
C LEU A 242 10.12 -14.65 13.25
N PRO A 243 10.34 -15.01 14.53
CA PRO A 243 10.45 -14.02 15.59
C PRO A 243 11.68 -13.15 15.42
N THR A 244 11.55 -11.86 15.75
CA THR A 244 12.68 -10.98 16.04
C THR A 244 12.90 -10.96 17.54
N THR A 245 14.14 -10.82 17.99
CA THR A 245 14.47 -10.77 19.42
C THR A 245 15.43 -9.62 19.70
N TRP A 246 15.61 -9.27 20.97
CA TRP A 246 16.59 -8.31 21.46
C TRP A 246 17.43 -8.95 22.56
N ASP A 247 18.69 -8.57 22.68
CA ASP A 247 19.65 -9.18 23.63
C ASP A 247 19.54 -8.63 25.06
N LYS A 248 18.66 -7.67 25.29
CA LYS A 248 18.39 -7.04 26.59
C LYS A 248 16.88 -6.91 26.82
N ASP A 249 16.49 -6.66 28.05
CA ASP A 249 15.13 -6.26 28.38
C ASP A 249 14.76 -4.99 27.60
N LEU A 250 13.57 -4.94 27.00
CA LEU A 250 13.09 -3.86 26.17
C LEU A 250 11.70 -3.41 26.65
N ASP A 251 11.57 -2.16 27.06
CA ASP A 251 10.29 -1.61 27.50
C ASP A 251 9.47 -1.21 26.27
N SER A 252 8.21 -1.69 26.23
CA SER A 252 7.22 -1.27 25.25
C SER A 252 6.13 -0.43 25.93
N SER A 253 6.09 0.84 25.57
CA SER A 253 5.04 1.76 26.07
C SER A 253 3.68 1.42 25.51
N THR A 254 3.61 0.93 24.29
CA THR A 254 2.39 0.54 23.58
C THR A 254 1.76 -0.70 24.16
N LEU A 255 2.56 -1.72 24.48
CA LEU A 255 2.10 -2.95 25.13
C LEU A 255 1.95 -2.81 26.66
N GLY A 256 2.54 -1.75 27.25
CA GLY A 256 2.54 -1.54 28.71
C GLY A 256 3.32 -2.59 29.49
N MET A 257 4.36 -3.19 28.87
CA MET A 257 5.15 -4.27 29.44
C MET A 257 6.63 -4.16 29.10
N THR A 258 7.46 -4.88 29.85
CA THR A 258 8.87 -5.12 29.52
C THR A 258 9.02 -6.48 28.83
N ILE A 259 9.42 -6.49 27.55
CA ILE A 259 9.79 -7.70 26.81
C ILE A 259 11.14 -8.18 27.34
N LYS A 260 11.24 -9.43 27.75
CA LYS A 260 12.49 -9.96 28.30
C LYS A 260 13.54 -10.22 27.22
N ALA A 261 14.80 -10.14 27.62
CA ALA A 261 15.92 -10.47 26.74
C ALA A 261 15.74 -11.86 26.10
N GLY A 262 15.75 -11.91 24.77
CA GLY A 262 15.57 -13.13 24.00
C GLY A 262 14.12 -13.43 23.60
N ASP A 263 13.13 -12.84 24.23
CA ASP A 263 11.73 -13.04 23.84
C ASP A 263 11.39 -12.28 22.53
N PRO A 264 10.33 -12.68 21.81
CA PRO A 264 9.89 -12.04 20.60
C PRO A 264 9.56 -10.54 20.78
N THR A 265 10.27 -9.69 20.05
CA THR A 265 9.99 -8.25 19.97
C THR A 265 9.07 -7.89 18.79
N GLY A 266 8.74 -8.86 17.97
CA GLY A 266 7.93 -8.76 16.76
C GLY A 266 8.29 -9.88 15.78
N MET A 267 7.99 -9.68 14.49
CA MET A 267 8.24 -10.70 13.46
C MET A 267 9.01 -10.18 12.25
N ARG A 268 9.64 -11.13 11.56
CA ARG A 268 10.08 -11.04 10.17
C ARG A 268 9.14 -11.92 9.34
N ALA A 269 8.35 -11.31 8.48
CA ALA A 269 7.53 -12.03 7.51
C ALA A 269 8.32 -12.11 6.19
N VAL A 270 8.98 -13.24 5.96
CA VAL A 270 9.85 -13.48 4.81
C VAL A 270 9.07 -14.15 3.69
N VAL A 271 8.98 -13.51 2.54
CA VAL A 271 8.33 -14.05 1.34
C VAL A 271 9.40 -14.49 0.34
N THR A 272 9.43 -15.78 0.05
CA THR A 272 10.26 -16.36 -1.00
C THR A 272 9.41 -16.61 -2.23
N THR A 273 9.84 -16.10 -3.39
CA THR A 273 9.17 -16.29 -4.68
C THR A 273 10.18 -16.81 -5.70
N GLU A 274 9.87 -17.93 -6.34
CA GLU A 274 10.66 -18.52 -7.41
C GLU A 274 10.03 -18.21 -8.77
N THR A 275 10.86 -18.08 -9.81
CA THR A 275 10.41 -17.81 -11.17
C THR A 275 10.94 -18.84 -12.16
N GLU A 276 10.26 -19.01 -13.30
CA GLU A 276 10.70 -19.90 -14.40
C GLU A 276 12.08 -19.49 -14.95
N GLU A 277 12.38 -18.20 -14.95
CA GLU A 277 13.63 -17.63 -15.44
C GLU A 277 14.81 -17.85 -14.48
N GLY A 278 14.55 -18.43 -13.30
CA GLY A 278 15.56 -18.75 -12.29
C GLY A 278 15.99 -17.55 -11.45
N ILE A 279 15.27 -16.44 -11.52
CA ILE A 279 15.44 -15.30 -10.61
C ILE A 279 14.57 -15.53 -9.38
N LYS A 280 15.17 -15.36 -8.20
CA LYS A 280 14.51 -15.53 -6.92
C LYS A 280 14.27 -14.19 -6.23
N PHE A 281 13.09 -14.01 -5.65
CA PHE A 281 12.84 -12.91 -4.72
C PHE A 281 12.86 -13.45 -3.28
N VAL A 282 13.60 -12.80 -2.39
CA VAL A 282 13.59 -13.04 -0.94
C VAL A 282 13.35 -11.70 -0.27
N THR A 283 12.12 -11.46 0.10
CA THR A 283 11.71 -10.14 0.59
C THR A 283 11.04 -10.26 1.96
N GLU A 284 11.22 -9.28 2.82
CA GLU A 284 10.70 -9.34 4.18
C GLU A 284 10.14 -8.00 4.66
N CYS A 285 9.07 -8.10 5.44
CA CYS A 285 8.62 -7.05 6.34
C CYS A 285 9.10 -7.39 7.76
N VAL A 286 9.86 -6.48 8.38
CA VAL A 286 10.37 -6.62 9.74
C VAL A 286 9.65 -5.61 10.62
N GLY A 287 8.55 -6.03 11.24
CA GLY A 287 7.78 -5.22 12.18
C GLY A 287 8.09 -5.68 13.62
N LYS A 288 8.60 -4.77 14.44
CA LYS A 288 9.00 -5.09 15.81
C LYS A 288 9.01 -3.86 16.69
N VAL A 289 9.05 -4.05 18.00
CA VAL A 289 9.41 -3.01 18.96
C VAL A 289 10.91 -2.73 18.78
N PHE A 290 11.25 -1.48 18.50
CA PHE A 290 12.64 -1.10 18.22
C PHE A 290 13.48 -0.94 19.48
N GLY A 291 14.72 -1.39 19.41
CA GLY A 291 15.75 -1.05 20.36
C GLY A 291 16.24 0.41 20.18
N PRO A 292 17.06 0.94 21.11
CA PRO A 292 17.38 2.37 21.21
C PRO A 292 17.99 3.04 19.99
N GLU A 293 18.64 2.29 19.10
CA GLU A 293 19.34 2.85 17.91
C GLU A 293 18.72 2.38 16.59
N GLU A 294 17.64 1.60 16.66
CA GLU A 294 16.94 1.12 15.47
C GLU A 294 16.03 2.21 14.91
N TYR A 295 15.76 2.14 13.62
CA TYR A 295 14.91 3.08 12.90
C TYR A 295 14.36 2.45 11.63
N ASP A 296 13.29 3.02 11.12
CA ASP A 296 12.67 2.61 9.87
C ASP A 296 13.65 2.70 8.70
N LYS A 297 13.74 1.63 7.92
CA LYS A 297 14.57 1.58 6.72
C LYS A 297 14.03 0.62 5.68
N ASN A 298 14.41 0.86 4.44
CA ASN A 298 14.28 -0.12 3.36
C ASN A 298 15.64 -0.39 2.76
N GLU A 299 15.91 -1.65 2.52
CA GLU A 299 17.16 -2.10 1.91
C GLU A 299 16.83 -3.10 0.80
N TRP A 300 17.40 -2.86 -0.39
CA TRP A 300 17.21 -3.71 -1.55
C TRP A 300 18.55 -4.03 -2.17
N THR A 301 18.85 -5.33 -2.29
CA THR A 301 20.07 -5.83 -2.92
C THR A 301 19.70 -6.65 -4.15
N ILE A 302 20.20 -6.22 -5.30
CA ILE A 302 20.17 -6.97 -6.54
C ILE A 302 21.46 -7.79 -6.60
N SER A 303 21.36 -9.10 -6.38
CA SER A 303 22.50 -10.01 -6.43
C SER A 303 22.66 -10.58 -7.84
N GLY A 304 23.88 -10.53 -8.35
CA GLY A 304 24.19 -10.96 -9.71
C GLY A 304 25.47 -10.32 -10.23
N GLU A 305 25.44 -9.81 -11.46
CA GLU A 305 26.59 -9.16 -12.10
C GLU A 305 26.17 -7.78 -12.68
N PRO A 306 26.63 -6.66 -12.10
CA PRO A 306 27.23 -6.55 -10.78
C PRO A 306 26.19 -6.66 -9.64
N GLU A 307 26.65 -6.90 -8.41
CA GLU A 307 25.81 -6.77 -7.24
C GLU A 307 25.64 -5.29 -6.88
N THR A 308 24.43 -4.89 -6.48
CA THR A 308 24.11 -3.49 -6.15
C THR A 308 23.11 -3.43 -5.00
N THR A 309 23.36 -2.56 -4.02
CA THR A 309 22.46 -2.33 -2.88
C THR A 309 21.99 -0.87 -2.84
N ALA A 310 20.71 -0.66 -2.60
CA ALA A 310 20.12 0.64 -2.31
C ALA A 310 19.47 0.63 -0.92
N ILE A 311 19.67 1.70 -0.15
CA ILE A 311 19.12 1.86 1.20
C ILE A 311 18.38 3.19 1.29
N VAL A 312 17.16 3.17 1.80
CA VAL A 312 16.39 4.35 2.16
C VAL A 312 16.24 4.38 3.68
N ASN A 313 16.92 5.31 4.32
CA ASN A 313 16.90 5.46 5.76
C ASN A 313 15.82 6.44 6.20
N ARG A 314 15.14 6.14 7.31
CA ARG A 314 14.15 7.00 7.99
C ARG A 314 13.10 7.58 7.01
N PRO A 315 12.43 6.75 6.20
CA PRO A 315 11.42 7.25 5.26
C PRO A 315 10.25 7.89 6.03
N ALA A 316 9.82 9.06 5.59
CA ALA A 316 8.55 9.66 6.04
C ALA A 316 7.39 8.95 5.33
N THR A 317 7.09 7.71 5.73
CA THR A 317 6.24 6.76 5.00
C THR A 317 4.86 7.33 4.64
N VAL A 318 4.23 8.06 5.58
CA VAL A 318 2.91 8.66 5.39
C VAL A 318 2.94 9.73 4.29
N GLU A 319 3.86 10.68 4.41
CA GLU A 319 4.00 11.79 3.46
C GLU A 319 4.45 11.32 2.08
N LEU A 320 5.38 10.35 2.04
CA LEU A 320 5.85 9.75 0.78
C LEU A 320 4.70 9.02 0.07
N THR A 321 3.92 8.18 0.79
CA THR A 321 2.74 7.52 0.22
C THR A 321 1.78 8.52 -0.39
N CYS A 322 1.43 9.57 0.35
CA CYS A 322 0.49 10.58 -0.12
C CYS A 322 1.00 11.37 -1.33
N ALA A 323 2.30 11.71 -1.34
CA ALA A 323 2.91 12.40 -2.46
C ALA A 323 2.95 11.53 -3.73
N ILE A 324 3.28 10.25 -3.59
CA ILE A 324 3.31 9.28 -4.69
C ILE A 324 1.91 9.15 -5.30
N ILE A 325 0.88 8.97 -4.47
CA ILE A 325 -0.52 8.89 -4.94
C ILE A 325 -0.91 10.13 -5.73
N VAL A 326 -0.63 11.32 -5.22
CA VAL A 326 -1.00 12.57 -5.90
C VAL A 326 -0.25 12.72 -7.23
N ASN A 327 1.02 12.37 -7.30
CA ASN A 327 1.80 12.41 -8.53
C ASN A 327 1.35 11.35 -9.56
N ARG A 328 0.69 10.26 -9.12
CA ARG A 328 0.13 9.23 -10.01
C ARG A 328 -1.24 9.59 -10.60
N ILE A 329 -1.94 10.59 -10.08
CA ILE A 329 -3.28 10.96 -10.56
C ILE A 329 -3.33 11.21 -12.09
N PRO A 330 -2.41 11.92 -12.72
CA PRO A 330 -2.45 12.11 -14.18
C PRO A 330 -2.35 10.77 -14.94
N GLN A 331 -1.47 9.88 -14.50
CA GLN A 331 -1.29 8.57 -15.13
C GLN A 331 -2.50 7.66 -14.93
N LEU A 332 -3.17 7.73 -13.76
CA LEU A 332 -4.43 7.04 -13.50
C LEU A 332 -5.53 7.48 -14.47
N ILE A 333 -5.67 8.79 -14.70
CA ILE A 333 -6.72 9.34 -15.58
C ILE A 333 -6.48 8.93 -17.04
N ASP A 334 -5.23 8.83 -17.46
CA ASP A 334 -4.85 8.44 -18.82
C ASP A 334 -4.71 6.92 -19.01
N ALA A 335 -4.81 6.12 -17.94
CA ALA A 335 -4.69 4.67 -18.01
C ALA A 335 -5.89 4.02 -18.70
N PRO A 336 -5.73 2.82 -19.29
CA PRO A 336 -6.84 2.09 -19.87
C PRO A 336 -7.84 1.65 -18.77
N ALA A 337 -9.12 1.54 -19.15
CA ALA A 337 -10.16 1.09 -18.24
C ALA A 337 -9.89 -0.34 -17.72
N GLY A 338 -10.13 -0.57 -16.44
CA GLY A 338 -9.95 -1.85 -15.75
C GLY A 338 -9.31 -1.70 -14.38
N TYR A 339 -8.99 -2.83 -13.75
CA TYR A 339 -8.07 -2.87 -12.61
C TYR A 339 -6.64 -2.90 -13.14
N VAL A 340 -5.97 -1.76 -13.13
CA VAL A 340 -4.64 -1.59 -13.73
C VAL A 340 -3.62 -1.32 -12.64
N SER A 341 -2.86 -2.35 -12.26
CA SER A 341 -1.77 -2.20 -11.29
C SER A 341 -0.62 -1.37 -11.88
N THR A 342 0.10 -0.67 -11.02
CA THR A 342 1.12 0.32 -11.44
C THR A 342 2.36 -0.28 -12.11
N ASP A 343 2.55 -1.61 -12.07
CA ASP A 343 3.54 -2.31 -12.91
C ASP A 343 3.32 -2.05 -14.41
N ARG A 344 2.09 -1.72 -14.81
CA ARG A 344 1.70 -1.38 -16.19
C ARG A 344 1.76 0.12 -16.50
N TYR A 345 2.00 0.97 -15.48
CA TYR A 345 2.13 2.40 -15.68
C TYR A 345 3.54 2.78 -16.12
N PRO A 346 3.70 3.96 -16.76
CA PRO A 346 5.00 4.61 -16.85
C PRO A 346 5.59 4.84 -15.45
N ASP A 347 6.90 5.04 -15.37
CA ASP A 347 7.54 5.34 -14.08
C ASP A 347 6.94 6.60 -13.46
N ASN A 348 6.90 6.64 -12.12
CA ASN A 348 6.40 7.80 -11.40
C ASN A 348 7.33 9.00 -11.60
N PHE A 349 6.74 10.20 -11.64
CA PHE A 349 7.49 11.45 -11.78
C PHE A 349 6.92 12.54 -10.88
N TYR A 350 7.71 13.54 -10.60
CA TYR A 350 7.29 14.72 -9.84
C TYR A 350 6.48 15.66 -10.70
N CYS A 351 5.25 15.95 -10.30
CA CYS A 351 4.39 16.95 -10.94
C CYS A 351 4.76 18.34 -10.41
N GLU A 352 5.56 19.09 -11.14
CA GLU A 352 5.92 20.47 -10.80
C GLU A 352 4.73 21.44 -10.92
N LYS A 353 3.95 21.28 -11.98
CA LYS A 353 2.78 22.10 -12.31
C LYS A 353 1.48 21.47 -11.79
N ASP A 354 0.37 22.11 -12.06
CA ASP A 354 -0.96 21.58 -11.78
C ASP A 354 -1.19 20.22 -12.48
N LEU A 355 -1.88 19.30 -11.80
CA LEU A 355 -2.06 17.93 -12.28
C LEU A 355 -2.69 17.84 -13.68
N ASN A 356 -3.62 18.73 -13.99
CA ASN A 356 -4.28 18.77 -15.30
C ASN A 356 -3.34 19.07 -16.47
N GLU A 357 -2.18 19.66 -16.24
CA GLU A 357 -1.20 19.90 -17.30
C GLU A 357 -0.53 18.60 -17.77
N TYR A 358 -0.49 17.58 -16.92
CA TYR A 358 0.10 16.26 -17.20
C TYR A 358 -0.91 15.26 -17.74
N VAL A 359 -2.22 15.51 -17.62
CA VAL A 359 -3.25 14.63 -18.18
C VAL A 359 -3.35 14.84 -19.68
N THR A 360 -3.24 13.77 -20.47
CA THR A 360 -3.27 13.86 -21.94
C THR A 360 -4.68 13.74 -22.51
N SER A 361 -5.59 13.06 -21.81
CA SER A 361 -6.97 12.79 -22.20
C SER A 361 -7.96 13.94 -21.90
N MET A 362 -7.52 15.03 -21.23
CA MET A 362 -8.34 16.21 -20.89
C MET A 362 -8.18 17.38 -21.86
#